data_45c9cdb3265d07a803d7f4bbe1ecea5b
#
_entry.id   45c9cdb3265d07a803d7f4bbe1ecea5b
#
_cell.length_a   1.000
_cell.length_b   1.000
_cell.length_c   1.000
_cell.angle_alpha   90.00
_cell.angle_beta   90.00
_cell.angle_gamma   90.00
#
_symmetry.space_group_name_H-M   'P 1'
#
loop_
_entity.id
_entity.type
_entity.pdbx_description
1 polymer ?
#
loop_
_entity_poly.entity_id
_entity_poly.type
_entity_poly.pdbx_seq_one_letter_code
_entity_poly.pdbx_strand_id
1 'polypeptide(L)'
;MAVLCAGAGFCCACMDYGPLHEEPFAQSQRGVFITCEGNFGWDNASLSFYDPAARTVENEIFIRANGMKLGDVAQSMTLHKGRGYVVVNNSGAVYVIDPATFRVTGVIEGVVSPRNIHFPNDTTAYITDLYLSLIHI
;
A
#
# COMPACT_ATOMS: atom_id res chain seq x y z
N MET A 1 25.69 40.21 -34.53
CA MET A 1 25.40 40.16 -33.09
C MET A 1 24.36 39.09 -32.90
N ALA A 2 24.79 37.88 -32.53
CA ALA A 2 23.89 36.74 -32.33
C ALA A 2 23.65 36.56 -30.81
N VAL A 3 22.39 36.64 -30.41
CA VAL A 3 21.98 36.41 -29.03
C VAL A 3 21.65 34.92 -28.86
N LEU A 4 22.48 34.25 -28.07
CA LEU A 4 22.29 32.86 -27.69
C LEU A 4 21.31 32.81 -26.50
N CYS A 5 20.07 32.40 -26.73
CA CYS A 5 19.14 32.07 -25.63
C CYS A 5 19.45 30.65 -25.12
N ALA A 6 20.09 30.58 -23.95
CA ALA A 6 20.24 29.32 -23.20
C ALA A 6 18.89 28.99 -22.55
N GLY A 7 18.19 28.00 -23.11
CA GLY A 7 16.98 27.42 -22.50
C GLY A 7 17.37 26.54 -21.33
N ALA A 8 17.03 26.95 -20.10
CA ALA A 8 17.10 26.11 -18.93
C ALA A 8 15.97 25.08 -19.02
N GLY A 9 16.32 23.84 -19.36
CA GLY A 9 15.40 22.70 -19.30
C GLY A 9 15.08 22.38 -17.83
N PHE A 10 13.87 22.70 -17.41
CA PHE A 10 13.30 22.18 -16.18
C PHE A 10 13.07 20.66 -16.36
N CYS A 11 13.97 19.86 -15.82
CA CYS A 11 13.70 18.43 -15.63
C CYS A 11 12.68 18.32 -14.49
N CYS A 12 11.38 18.32 -14.82
CA CYS A 12 10.36 17.79 -13.95
C CYS A 12 10.61 16.27 -13.85
N ALA A 13 11.22 15.82 -12.76
CA ALA A 13 11.24 14.41 -12.42
C ALA A 13 9.83 14.03 -11.92
N CYS A 14 8.88 13.92 -12.85
CA CYS A 14 7.63 13.24 -12.56
C CYS A 14 7.97 11.77 -12.33
N MET A 15 7.69 11.24 -11.15
CA MET A 15 7.61 9.79 -10.96
C MET A 15 6.47 9.30 -11.84
N ASP A 16 6.82 8.66 -12.95
CA ASP A 16 5.85 7.97 -13.80
C ASP A 16 5.56 6.62 -13.15
N TYR A 17 4.41 6.50 -12.51
CA TYR A 17 3.94 5.23 -11.94
C TYR A 17 3.50 4.22 -13.03
N GLY A 18 3.67 4.56 -14.30
CA GLY A 18 3.19 3.79 -15.44
C GLY A 18 1.66 3.86 -15.60
N PRO A 19 1.14 3.26 -16.66
CA PRO A 19 -0.30 3.21 -16.87
C PRO A 19 -0.96 2.41 -15.76
N LEU A 20 -2.10 2.89 -15.25
CA LEU A 20 -2.96 2.09 -14.37
C LEU A 20 -3.32 0.80 -15.11
N HIS A 21 -2.99 -0.35 -14.55
CA HIS A 21 -3.34 -1.61 -15.17
C HIS A 21 -4.85 -1.79 -15.10
N GLU A 22 -5.50 -1.80 -16.25
CA GLU A 22 -6.93 -2.17 -16.37
C GLU A 22 -7.12 -3.69 -16.29
N GLU A 23 -6.09 -4.46 -16.65
CA GLU A 23 -6.11 -5.91 -16.56
C GLU A 23 -5.80 -6.37 -15.13
N PRO A 24 -6.49 -7.43 -14.66
CA PRO A 24 -6.14 -8.04 -13.38
C PRO A 24 -4.67 -8.48 -13.43
N PHE A 25 -3.93 -8.16 -12.39
CA PHE A 25 -2.55 -8.61 -12.26
C PHE A 25 -2.52 -10.14 -12.38
N ALA A 26 -1.72 -10.69 -13.31
CA ALA A 26 -1.57 -12.12 -13.46
C ALA A 26 -0.93 -12.68 -12.19
N GLN A 27 -1.71 -13.34 -11.35
CA GLN A 27 -1.21 -13.88 -10.09
C GLN A 27 -1.19 -15.39 -10.11
N SER A 28 -0.08 -15.96 -9.68
CA SER A 28 -0.14 -17.25 -9.02
C SER A 28 -0.84 -17.03 -7.66
N GLN A 29 -1.72 -17.94 -7.25
CA GLN A 29 -2.41 -17.86 -5.95
C GLN A 29 -1.44 -17.97 -4.75
N ARG A 30 -0.12 -17.95 -5.00
CA ARG A 30 0.95 -18.08 -4.00
C ARG A 30 1.99 -17.01 -4.25
N GLY A 31 2.04 -16.03 -3.38
CA GLY A 31 3.03 -14.98 -3.44
C GLY A 31 3.26 -14.33 -2.08
N VAL A 32 4.14 -13.36 -2.07
CA VAL A 32 4.53 -12.64 -0.86
C VAL A 32 4.22 -11.17 -1.06
N PHE A 33 3.39 -10.62 -0.18
CA PHE A 33 3.21 -9.17 -0.08
C PHE A 33 4.38 -8.57 0.69
N ILE A 34 4.87 -7.45 0.22
CA ILE A 34 5.98 -6.71 0.82
C ILE A 34 5.47 -5.30 1.08
N THR A 35 5.33 -4.95 2.36
CA THR A 35 5.03 -3.59 2.77
C THR A 35 6.32 -2.77 2.78
N CYS A 36 6.31 -1.66 2.06
CA CYS A 36 7.39 -0.69 2.04
C CYS A 36 6.94 0.52 2.86
N GLU A 37 7.56 0.70 4.02
CA GLU A 37 7.15 1.70 5.01
C GLU A 37 7.20 3.13 4.47
N GLY A 38 8.17 3.41 3.62
CA GLY A 38 8.44 4.76 3.14
C GLY A 38 9.15 5.62 4.17
N ASN A 39 9.15 6.92 3.95
CA ASN A 39 9.72 7.90 4.86
C ASN A 39 8.61 8.59 5.63
N PHE A 40 8.71 8.64 6.94
CA PHE A 40 7.75 9.31 7.82
C PHE A 40 7.50 10.76 7.38
N GLY A 41 6.24 11.13 7.19
CA GLY A 41 5.81 12.47 6.77
C GLY A 41 5.91 12.72 5.25
N TRP A 42 6.23 11.70 4.42
CA TRP A 42 6.39 11.86 2.97
C TRP A 42 5.24 11.27 2.15
N ASP A 43 4.32 10.55 2.77
CA ASP A 43 3.17 9.93 2.09
C ASP A 43 3.61 9.07 0.88
N ASN A 44 4.68 8.30 1.07
CA ASN A 44 5.31 7.49 0.04
C ASN A 44 5.45 6.00 0.42
N ALA A 45 4.62 5.54 1.35
CA ALA A 45 4.50 4.12 1.60
C ALA A 45 3.95 3.37 0.39
N SER A 46 4.40 2.15 0.19
CA SER A 46 3.96 1.34 -0.95
C SER A 46 3.77 -0.13 -0.60
N LEU A 47 3.12 -0.85 -1.51
CA LEU A 47 2.90 -2.28 -1.43
C LEU A 47 3.44 -2.93 -2.71
N SER A 48 4.26 -3.97 -2.56
CA SER A 48 4.78 -4.79 -3.64
C SER A 48 4.35 -6.24 -3.48
N PHE A 49 4.35 -6.98 -4.58
CA PHE A 49 4.02 -8.41 -4.60
C PHE A 49 5.11 -9.19 -5.31
N TYR A 50 5.62 -10.23 -4.67
CA TYR A 50 6.57 -11.18 -5.26
C TYR A 50 5.86 -12.47 -5.62
N ASP A 51 5.94 -12.86 -6.89
CA ASP A 51 5.50 -14.17 -7.40
C ASP A 51 6.70 -15.13 -7.47
N PRO A 52 6.78 -16.13 -6.61
CA PRO A 52 7.89 -17.08 -6.60
C PRO A 52 7.87 -18.05 -7.79
N ALA A 53 6.71 -18.27 -8.43
CA ALA A 53 6.62 -19.15 -9.58
C ALA A 53 7.16 -18.46 -10.85
N ALA A 54 6.77 -17.20 -11.05
CA ALA A 54 7.28 -16.37 -12.14
C ALA A 54 8.66 -15.75 -11.84
N ARG A 55 9.07 -15.70 -10.56
CA ARG A 55 10.27 -15.01 -10.06
C ARG A 55 10.26 -13.52 -10.40
N THR A 56 9.09 -12.90 -10.33
CA THR A 56 8.90 -11.47 -10.63
C THR A 56 8.44 -10.71 -9.40
N VAL A 57 8.78 -9.44 -9.35
CA VAL A 57 8.28 -8.49 -8.35
C VAL A 57 7.44 -7.44 -9.06
N GLU A 58 6.20 -7.28 -8.62
CA GLU A 58 5.32 -6.19 -9.02
C GLU A 58 5.38 -5.10 -7.94
N ASN A 59 5.91 -3.95 -8.30
CA ASN A 59 6.01 -2.81 -7.39
C ASN A 59 4.78 -1.91 -7.52
N GLU A 60 4.53 -1.09 -6.48
CA GLU A 60 3.49 -0.07 -6.46
C GLU A 60 2.08 -0.62 -6.76
N ILE A 61 1.82 -1.89 -6.38
CA ILE A 61 0.56 -2.58 -6.73
C ILE A 61 -0.67 -1.87 -6.19
N PHE A 62 -0.57 -1.19 -5.03
CA PHE A 62 -1.70 -0.48 -4.43
C PHE A 62 -2.12 0.73 -5.25
N ILE A 63 -1.18 1.63 -5.58
CA ILE A 63 -1.50 2.84 -6.36
C ILE A 63 -1.90 2.49 -7.79
N ARG A 64 -1.27 1.48 -8.39
CA ARG A 64 -1.59 0.99 -9.74
C ARG A 64 -2.99 0.39 -9.81
N ALA A 65 -3.45 -0.31 -8.76
CA ALA A 65 -4.77 -0.92 -8.72
C ALA A 65 -5.89 0.08 -8.36
N ASN A 66 -5.59 1.11 -7.56
CA ASN A 66 -6.61 1.96 -6.96
C ASN A 66 -6.57 3.42 -7.41
N GLY A 67 -5.51 3.87 -8.10
CA GLY A 67 -5.34 5.26 -8.54
C GLY A 67 -5.12 6.25 -7.39
N MET A 68 -4.84 5.76 -6.18
CA MET A 68 -4.57 6.58 -4.99
C MET A 68 -3.34 6.05 -4.24
N LYS A 69 -2.67 6.93 -3.52
CA LYS A 69 -1.54 6.55 -2.66
C LYS A 69 -1.98 5.66 -1.51
N LEU A 70 -1.08 4.78 -1.05
CA LEU A 70 -1.31 3.97 0.14
C LEU A 70 -1.32 4.83 1.42
N GLY A 71 -0.50 5.88 1.43
CA GLY A 71 -0.39 6.80 2.56
C GLY A 71 1.01 6.83 3.15
N ASP A 72 1.09 7.10 4.43
CA ASP A 72 2.34 7.29 5.14
C ASP A 72 2.56 6.20 6.19
N VAL A 73 3.70 5.53 6.08
CA VAL A 73 4.15 4.43 6.97
C VAL A 73 3.27 3.17 6.90
N ALA A 74 3.42 2.37 5.83
CA ALA A 74 2.82 1.04 5.74
C ALA A 74 3.52 0.07 6.70
N GLN A 75 2.96 -0.09 7.90
CA GLN A 75 3.58 -0.78 9.03
C GLN A 75 3.51 -2.29 8.95
N SER A 76 2.39 -2.84 8.53
CA SER A 76 2.16 -4.29 8.47
C SER A 76 1.05 -4.67 7.52
N MET A 77 1.01 -5.95 7.16
CA MET A 77 -0.10 -6.55 6.43
C MET A 77 -0.45 -7.93 6.99
N THR A 78 -1.73 -8.21 7.11
CA THR A 78 -2.27 -9.51 7.54
C THR A 78 -3.26 -10.03 6.52
N LEU A 79 -3.12 -11.32 6.16
CA LEU A 79 -4.11 -12.01 5.33
C LEU A 79 -5.08 -12.78 6.23
N HIS A 80 -6.38 -12.55 6.06
CA HIS A 80 -7.42 -13.27 6.79
C HIS A 80 -8.66 -13.45 5.91
N LYS A 81 -9.15 -14.71 5.79
CA LYS A 81 -10.35 -15.06 5.02
C LYS A 81 -10.38 -14.47 3.59
N GLY A 82 -9.30 -14.61 2.87
CA GLY A 82 -9.22 -14.13 1.48
C GLY A 82 -9.20 -12.62 1.33
N ARG A 83 -8.93 -11.87 2.40
CA ARG A 83 -8.75 -10.42 2.40
C ARG A 83 -7.37 -10.06 2.91
N GLY A 84 -6.80 -8.99 2.40
CA GLY A 84 -5.58 -8.38 2.89
C GLY A 84 -5.89 -7.13 3.71
N TYR A 85 -5.31 -7.02 4.89
CA TYR A 85 -5.46 -5.87 5.78
C TYR A 85 -4.12 -5.16 5.87
N VAL A 86 -4.01 -4.01 5.22
CA VAL A 86 -2.78 -3.20 5.16
C VAL A 86 -2.89 -2.09 6.20
N VAL A 87 -2.04 -2.16 7.21
CA VAL A 87 -2.02 -1.19 8.31
C VAL A 87 -1.10 -0.03 7.95
N VAL A 88 -1.66 1.18 7.88
CA VAL A 88 -0.93 2.41 7.53
C VAL A 88 -0.90 3.33 8.74
N ASN A 89 0.24 3.32 9.41
CA ASN A 89 0.43 3.88 10.75
C ASN A 89 0.15 5.39 10.80
N ASN A 90 0.90 6.18 10.07
CA ASN A 90 0.80 7.65 10.16
C ASN A 90 -0.40 8.22 9.37
N SER A 91 -1.07 7.40 8.56
CA SER A 91 -2.35 7.77 7.94
C SER A 91 -3.56 7.40 8.80
N GLY A 92 -3.36 6.70 9.92
CA GLY A 92 -4.44 6.32 10.85
C GLY A 92 -5.52 5.46 10.20
N ALA A 93 -5.13 4.51 9.34
CA ALA A 93 -6.08 3.70 8.58
C ALA A 93 -5.61 2.25 8.43
N VAL A 94 -6.58 1.34 8.23
CA VAL A 94 -6.31 -0.02 7.77
C VAL A 94 -7.11 -0.26 6.49
N TYR A 95 -6.43 -0.39 5.35
CA TYR A 95 -7.07 -0.72 4.09
C TYR A 95 -7.35 -2.21 3.99
N VAL A 96 -8.58 -2.55 3.63
CA VAL A 96 -8.97 -3.92 3.32
C VAL A 96 -8.93 -4.09 1.81
N ILE A 97 -8.08 -4.98 1.32
CA ILE A 97 -7.90 -5.22 -0.11
C ILE A 97 -8.28 -6.66 -0.49
N ASP A 98 -8.69 -6.83 -1.73
CA ASP A 98 -8.75 -8.14 -2.37
C ASP A 98 -7.31 -8.53 -2.81
N PRO A 99 -6.75 -9.64 -2.28
CA PRO A 99 -5.39 -10.06 -2.63
C PRO A 99 -5.21 -10.44 -4.10
N ALA A 100 -6.29 -10.76 -4.81
CA ALA A 100 -6.23 -11.17 -6.21
C ALA A 100 -6.19 -9.98 -7.17
N THR A 101 -6.81 -8.88 -6.83
CA THR A 101 -6.92 -7.68 -7.67
C THR A 101 -6.18 -6.47 -7.09
N PHE A 102 -5.74 -6.56 -5.85
CA PHE A 102 -5.15 -5.50 -5.04
C PHE A 102 -6.07 -4.29 -4.82
N ARG A 103 -7.34 -4.40 -5.23
CA ARG A 103 -8.33 -3.33 -5.08
C ARG A 103 -8.82 -3.22 -3.65
N VAL A 104 -8.99 -1.98 -3.19
CA VAL A 104 -9.59 -1.67 -1.89
C VAL A 104 -11.06 -2.08 -1.91
N THR A 105 -11.45 -2.86 -0.91
CA THR A 105 -12.83 -3.32 -0.66
C THR A 105 -13.43 -2.71 0.58
N GLY A 106 -12.61 -2.06 1.42
CA GLY A 106 -13.05 -1.36 2.62
C GLY A 106 -11.90 -0.65 3.30
N VAL A 107 -12.23 0.20 4.25
CA VAL A 107 -11.28 0.93 5.10
C VAL A 107 -11.78 0.86 6.54
N ILE A 108 -10.88 0.58 7.47
CA ILE A 108 -11.12 0.71 8.91
C ILE A 108 -10.51 2.03 9.34
N GLU A 109 -11.34 2.92 9.83
CA GLU A 109 -10.99 4.26 10.31
C GLU A 109 -11.18 4.36 11.83
N GLY A 110 -10.83 5.48 12.42
CA GLY A 110 -10.96 5.72 13.85
C GLY A 110 -9.80 5.19 14.69
N VAL A 111 -8.75 4.73 14.04
CA VAL A 111 -7.44 4.41 14.64
C VAL A 111 -6.52 5.63 14.53
N VAL A 112 -5.56 5.78 15.42
CA VAL A 112 -4.66 6.96 15.42
C VAL A 112 -3.30 6.61 14.85
N SER A 113 -2.67 5.58 15.39
CA SER A 113 -1.35 5.12 14.97
C SER A 113 -1.30 3.59 15.02
N PRO A 114 -2.06 2.92 14.14
CA PRO A 114 -2.19 1.47 14.16
C PRO A 114 -0.85 0.81 13.79
N ARG A 115 -0.58 -0.35 14.42
CA ARG A 115 0.65 -1.11 14.20
C ARG A 115 0.40 -2.46 13.56
N ASN A 116 -0.48 -3.25 14.15
CA ASN A 116 -0.80 -4.59 13.69
C ASN A 116 -2.29 -4.86 13.86
N ILE A 117 -2.83 -5.73 13.00
CA ILE A 117 -4.15 -6.31 13.16
C ILE A 117 -4.03 -7.81 13.35
N HIS A 118 -4.76 -8.36 14.32
CA HIS A 118 -4.78 -9.79 14.63
C HIS A 118 -6.22 -10.29 14.73
N PHE A 119 -6.48 -11.47 14.20
CA PHE A 119 -7.78 -12.12 14.18
C PHE A 119 -7.73 -13.38 15.06
N PRO A 120 -8.19 -13.34 16.34
CA PRO A 120 -8.25 -14.53 17.19
C PRO A 120 -9.31 -15.52 16.73
N ASN A 121 -10.32 -15.06 16.02
CA ASN A 121 -11.39 -15.82 15.42
C ASN A 121 -11.98 -15.09 14.22
N ASP A 122 -13.04 -15.65 13.64
CA ASP A 122 -13.65 -15.16 12.40
C ASP A 122 -14.50 -13.89 12.53
N THR A 123 -14.85 -13.49 13.73
CA THR A 123 -15.79 -12.40 14.02
C THR A 123 -15.16 -11.28 14.84
N THR A 124 -13.90 -11.44 15.24
CA THR A 124 -13.23 -10.50 16.11
C THR A 124 -11.85 -10.15 15.57
N ALA A 125 -11.51 -8.88 15.58
CA ALA A 125 -10.17 -8.41 15.31
C ALA A 125 -9.68 -7.48 16.43
N TYR A 126 -8.38 -7.51 16.66
CA TYR A 126 -7.68 -6.57 17.54
C TYR A 126 -6.67 -5.78 16.75
N ILE A 127 -6.69 -4.47 16.88
CA ILE A 127 -5.67 -3.58 16.33
C ILE A 127 -4.84 -3.04 17.49
N THR A 128 -3.53 -3.22 17.43
CA THR A 128 -2.61 -2.53 18.33
C THR A 128 -2.37 -1.13 17.81
N ASP A 129 -2.50 -0.13 18.68
CA ASP A 129 -2.29 1.27 18.35
C ASP A 129 -1.24 1.88 19.29
N LEU A 130 -0.34 2.71 18.76
CA LEU A 130 0.78 3.26 19.53
C LEU A 130 0.30 4.16 20.69
N TYR A 131 -0.80 4.89 20.48
CA TYR A 131 -1.32 5.86 21.45
C TYR A 131 -2.59 5.41 22.17
N LEU A 132 -3.36 4.51 21.54
CA LEU A 132 -4.64 4.03 22.08
C LEU A 132 -4.55 2.64 22.71
N SER A 133 -3.36 2.03 22.73
CA SER A 133 -3.08 0.67 23.20
C SER A 133 -3.71 -0.42 22.34
N LEU A 134 -4.94 -0.83 22.62
CA LEU A 134 -5.63 -1.92 21.93
C LEU A 134 -7.04 -1.49 21.55
N ILE A 135 -7.40 -1.69 20.31
CA ILE A 135 -8.74 -1.44 19.78
C ILE A 135 -9.37 -2.77 19.42
N HIS A 136 -10.57 -3.03 19.94
CA HIS A 136 -11.39 -4.20 19.59
C HIS A 136 -12.38 -3.81 18.50
N ILE A 137 -12.42 -4.61 17.42
CA ILE A 137 -13.29 -4.43 16.26
C ILE A 137 -14.06 -5.73 16.00
#